data_25c2b17fc8111ef2869d79cde95aa74e
#
_entry.id   25c2b17fc8111ef2869d79cde95aa74e
#
_cell.length_a   1.000
_cell.length_b   1.000
_cell.length_c   1.000
_cell.angle_alpha   90.00
_cell.angle_beta   90.00
_cell.angle_gamma   90.00
#
_symmetry.space_group_name_H-M   'P 1'
#
loop_
_entity.id
_entity.type
_entity.pdbx_description
1 polymer ?
#
loop_
_entity_poly.entity_id
_entity_poly.type
_entity_poly.pdbx_seq_one_letter_code
_entity_poly.pdbx_strand_id
1 'polypeptide(L)'
;MHRLKYQGKWQIASALSRLMLLSYLYARRTRQLPKPDLITVIPLHHQRQWRRGFNQSDRLARPLARWLRCAYFPDVITRTRKTKPQQSLNAIQRRRNLRNAFSCQQNLSGKHVLVVDDVLTTGSTMGEVSRLLLAQGAKSIQVVCLCRTL
;
A
#
# COMPACT_ATOMS: atom_id res chain seq x y z
N MET A 1 -8.34 3.45 14.89
CA MET A 1 -7.22 2.72 14.26
C MET A 1 -6.51 1.71 15.17
N HIS A 2 -6.34 2.01 16.45
CA HIS A 2 -5.68 1.10 17.42
C HIS A 2 -6.32 -0.31 17.48
N ARG A 3 -7.65 -0.40 17.46
CA ARG A 3 -8.39 -1.68 17.51
C ARG A 3 -8.20 -2.55 16.26
N LEU A 4 -8.04 -1.96 15.08
CA LEU A 4 -7.76 -2.72 13.85
C LEU A 4 -6.37 -3.36 13.89
N LYS A 5 -5.40 -2.69 14.51
CA LYS A 5 -4.01 -3.16 14.60
C LYS A 5 -3.82 -4.31 15.60
N TYR A 6 -4.67 -4.40 16.62
CA TYR A 6 -4.47 -5.33 17.74
C TYR A 6 -5.57 -6.37 17.92
N GLN A 7 -6.80 -6.11 17.49
CA GLN A 7 -7.95 -7.01 17.77
C GLN A 7 -8.48 -7.78 16.56
N GLY A 8 -7.91 -7.59 15.35
CA GLY A 8 -8.20 -8.41 14.17
C GLY A 8 -9.67 -8.52 13.73
N LYS A 9 -10.54 -7.58 14.11
CA LYS A 9 -11.97 -7.64 13.84
C LYS A 9 -12.25 -7.44 12.35
N TRP A 10 -12.66 -8.50 11.66
CA TRP A 10 -12.99 -8.53 10.24
C TRP A 10 -14.09 -7.55 9.82
N GLN A 11 -15.09 -7.36 10.68
CA GLN A 11 -16.21 -6.45 10.43
C GLN A 11 -15.75 -5.00 10.26
N ILE A 12 -14.80 -4.55 11.10
CA ILE A 12 -14.23 -3.20 11.00
C ILE A 12 -13.42 -3.05 9.70
N ALA A 13 -12.64 -4.06 9.33
CA ALA A 13 -11.86 -4.03 8.10
C ALA A 13 -12.75 -3.92 6.85
N SER A 14 -13.87 -4.67 6.82
CA SER A 14 -14.83 -4.60 5.71
C SER A 14 -15.50 -3.22 5.60
N ALA A 15 -15.94 -2.64 6.71
CA ALA A 15 -16.53 -1.29 6.73
C ALA A 15 -15.52 -0.23 6.25
N LEU A 16 -14.28 -0.29 6.74
CA LEU A 16 -13.21 0.62 6.33
C LEU A 16 -12.85 0.46 4.84
N SER A 17 -12.82 -0.77 4.34
CA SER A 17 -12.60 -1.04 2.91
C SER A 17 -13.71 -0.45 2.04
N ARG A 18 -14.98 -0.47 2.49
CA ARG A 18 -16.09 0.17 1.77
C ARG A 18 -15.92 1.69 1.69
N LEU A 19 -15.53 2.34 2.79
CA LEU A 19 -15.24 3.77 2.80
C LEU A 19 -14.09 4.11 1.84
N MET A 20 -13.02 3.30 1.86
CA MET A 20 -11.91 3.45 0.93
C MET A 20 -12.34 3.28 -0.51
N LEU A 21 -13.23 2.30 -0.81
CA LEU A 21 -13.76 2.09 -2.14
C LEU A 21 -14.55 3.31 -2.62
N LEU A 22 -15.46 3.84 -1.80
CA LEU A 22 -16.26 5.01 -2.18
C LEU A 22 -15.36 6.23 -2.45
N SER A 23 -14.40 6.50 -1.57
CA SER A 23 -13.43 7.58 -1.76
C SER A 23 -12.59 7.39 -3.03
N TYR A 24 -12.15 6.16 -3.30
CA TYR A 24 -11.40 5.82 -4.50
C TYR A 24 -12.25 5.99 -5.77
N LEU A 25 -13.48 5.50 -5.81
CA LEU A 25 -14.38 5.63 -6.96
C LEU A 25 -14.72 7.10 -7.25
N TYR A 26 -14.95 7.89 -6.21
CA TYR A 26 -15.14 9.33 -6.35
C TYR A 26 -13.89 10.00 -6.96
N ALA A 27 -12.70 9.75 -6.39
CA ALA A 27 -11.46 10.32 -6.91
C ALA A 27 -11.17 9.84 -8.34
N ARG A 28 -11.45 8.57 -8.66
CA ARG A 28 -11.29 8.02 -10.00
C ARG A 28 -12.19 8.73 -11.01
N ARG A 29 -13.45 8.97 -10.67
CA ARG A 29 -14.40 9.67 -11.54
C ARG A 29 -14.01 11.12 -11.75
N THR A 30 -13.72 11.86 -10.66
CA THR A 30 -13.45 13.30 -10.73
C THR A 30 -12.12 13.62 -11.40
N ARG A 31 -11.12 12.75 -11.26
CA ARG A 31 -9.79 12.91 -11.85
C ARG A 31 -9.58 12.09 -13.12
N GLN A 32 -10.60 11.43 -13.64
CA GLN A 32 -10.55 10.57 -14.83
C GLN A 32 -9.42 9.53 -14.78
N LEU A 33 -9.18 8.94 -13.58
CA LEU A 33 -8.13 7.95 -13.42
C LEU A 33 -8.52 6.63 -14.10
N PRO A 34 -7.56 5.93 -14.75
CA PRO A 34 -7.81 4.64 -15.36
C PRO A 34 -8.23 3.60 -14.30
N LYS A 35 -8.93 2.56 -14.75
CA LYS A 35 -9.16 1.39 -13.90
C LYS A 35 -7.81 0.70 -13.63
N PRO A 36 -7.50 0.29 -12.40
CA PRO A 36 -6.28 -0.46 -12.12
C PRO A 36 -6.35 -1.86 -12.74
N ASP A 37 -5.23 -2.31 -13.28
CA ASP A 37 -5.05 -3.69 -13.76
C ASP A 37 -4.76 -4.62 -12.61
N LEU A 38 -4.05 -4.14 -11.60
CA LEU A 38 -3.73 -4.90 -10.40
C LEU A 38 -3.70 -4.02 -9.14
N ILE A 39 -3.94 -4.68 -8.01
CA ILE A 39 -3.82 -4.11 -6.67
C ILE A 39 -2.69 -4.81 -5.93
N THR A 40 -1.88 -4.04 -5.23
CA THR A 40 -0.84 -4.54 -4.34
C THR A 40 -0.82 -3.76 -3.03
N VAL A 41 -0.03 -4.23 -2.08
CA VAL A 41 0.13 -3.63 -0.75
C VAL A 41 1.58 -3.37 -0.44
N ILE A 42 1.84 -2.43 0.46
CA ILE A 42 3.19 -2.23 0.98
C ILE A 42 3.51 -3.35 1.98
N PRO A 43 4.63 -4.08 1.80
CA PRO A 43 5.04 -5.12 2.73
C PRO A 43 5.41 -4.52 4.09
N LEU A 44 4.98 -5.20 5.16
CA LEU A 44 5.35 -4.83 6.51
C LEU A 44 6.85 -5.01 6.76
N HIS A 45 7.37 -4.27 7.73
CA HIS A 45 8.68 -4.55 8.30
C HIS A 45 8.67 -5.94 8.96
N HIS A 46 9.71 -6.77 8.75
CA HIS A 46 9.79 -8.14 9.26
C HIS A 46 9.43 -8.26 10.75
N GLN A 47 9.95 -7.40 11.62
CA GLN A 47 9.60 -7.42 13.04
C GLN A 47 8.12 -7.17 13.33
N ARG A 48 7.43 -6.35 12.52
CA ARG A 48 5.99 -6.10 12.65
C ARG A 48 5.17 -7.27 12.13
N GLN A 49 5.65 -7.93 11.08
CA GLN A 49 5.02 -9.14 10.54
C GLN A 49 5.06 -10.28 11.55
N TRP A 50 6.20 -10.51 12.20
CA TRP A 50 6.34 -11.51 13.25
C TRP A 50 5.46 -11.23 14.47
N ARG A 51 5.39 -9.98 14.94
CA ARG A 51 4.58 -9.62 16.11
C ARG A 51 3.07 -9.59 15.86
N ARG A 52 2.62 -9.42 14.62
CA ARG A 52 1.20 -9.22 14.27
C ARG A 52 0.59 -10.37 13.49
N GLY A 53 1.41 -11.23 12.87
CA GLY A 53 0.96 -12.38 12.07
C GLY A 53 0.25 -12.03 10.75
N PHE A 54 -0.05 -10.73 10.49
CA PHE A 54 -0.74 -10.31 9.27
C PHE A 54 -0.45 -8.85 8.89
N ASN A 55 -0.62 -8.54 7.60
CA ASN A 55 -0.56 -7.17 7.07
C ASN A 55 -1.96 -6.54 7.08
N GLN A 56 -2.11 -5.40 7.77
CA GLN A 56 -3.40 -4.68 7.81
C GLN A 56 -3.84 -4.22 6.43
N SER A 57 -2.89 -3.74 5.62
CA SER A 57 -3.15 -3.30 4.25
C SER A 57 -3.67 -4.44 3.38
N ASP A 58 -3.23 -5.69 3.60
CA ASP A 58 -3.76 -6.89 2.93
C ASP A 58 -5.26 -7.09 3.20
N ARG A 59 -5.68 -6.93 4.47
CA ARG A 59 -7.10 -7.03 4.85
C ARG A 59 -7.99 -5.95 4.23
N LEU A 60 -7.42 -4.79 3.97
CA LEU A 60 -8.12 -3.70 3.29
C LEU A 60 -8.14 -3.90 1.77
N ALA A 61 -7.05 -4.40 1.20
CA ALA A 61 -6.87 -4.56 -0.24
C ALA A 61 -7.71 -5.69 -0.85
N ARG A 62 -7.84 -6.83 -0.16
CA ARG A 62 -8.60 -8.00 -0.68
C ARG A 62 -10.07 -7.67 -1.02
N PRO A 63 -10.87 -7.03 -0.14
CA PRO A 63 -12.22 -6.60 -0.49
C PRO A 63 -12.23 -5.59 -1.64
N LEU A 64 -11.29 -4.63 -1.66
CA LEU A 64 -11.17 -3.66 -2.75
C LEU A 64 -10.95 -4.34 -4.10
N ALA A 65 -10.04 -5.31 -4.17
CA ALA A 65 -9.75 -6.06 -5.39
C ALA A 65 -10.99 -6.80 -5.91
N ARG A 66 -11.73 -7.46 -5.01
CA ARG A 66 -12.98 -8.14 -5.34
C ARG A 66 -14.03 -7.19 -5.90
N TRP A 67 -14.28 -6.05 -5.26
CA TRP A 67 -15.30 -5.10 -5.70
C TRP A 67 -14.90 -4.37 -6.99
N LEU A 68 -13.61 -4.06 -7.15
CA LEU A 68 -13.10 -3.44 -8.37
C LEU A 68 -12.91 -4.45 -9.52
N ARG A 69 -13.12 -5.75 -9.27
CA ARG A 69 -12.84 -6.85 -10.22
C ARG A 69 -11.45 -6.69 -10.83
N CYS A 70 -10.46 -6.62 -9.97
CA CYS A 70 -9.07 -6.36 -10.28
C CYS A 70 -8.19 -7.45 -9.67
N ALA A 71 -7.12 -7.84 -10.36
CA ALA A 71 -6.17 -8.83 -9.85
C ALA A 71 -5.51 -8.33 -8.56
N TYR A 72 -5.33 -9.22 -7.58
CA TYR A 72 -4.67 -8.91 -6.31
C TYR A 72 -3.39 -9.71 -6.16
N PHE A 73 -2.28 -9.02 -6.09
CA PHE A 73 -0.95 -9.62 -5.93
C PHE A 73 -0.22 -8.95 -4.74
N PRO A 74 -0.30 -9.53 -3.53
CA PRO A 74 0.32 -8.93 -2.33
C PRO A 74 1.85 -8.92 -2.41
N ASP A 75 2.45 -9.83 -3.16
CA ASP A 75 3.89 -10.08 -3.20
C ASP A 75 4.61 -9.40 -4.38
N VAL A 76 3.93 -8.52 -5.13
CA VAL A 76 4.56 -7.71 -6.19
C VAL A 76 5.74 -6.92 -5.64
N ILE A 77 5.59 -6.42 -4.42
CA ILE A 77 6.61 -5.66 -3.71
C ILE A 77 7.12 -6.51 -2.57
N THR A 78 8.42 -6.77 -2.56
CA THR A 78 9.09 -7.45 -1.45
C THR A 78 10.04 -6.49 -0.74
N ARG A 79 10.20 -6.68 0.57
CA ARG A 79 11.15 -5.90 1.35
C ARG A 79 12.44 -6.69 1.48
N THR A 80 13.51 -6.17 0.89
CA THR A 80 14.80 -6.85 0.80
C THR A 80 15.75 -6.54 1.94
N ARG A 81 15.56 -5.41 2.62
CA ARG A 81 16.49 -4.94 3.66
C ARG A 81 15.78 -4.65 4.97
N LYS A 82 16.42 -5.04 6.09
CA LYS A 82 16.02 -4.57 7.42
C LYS A 82 16.29 -3.06 7.51
N THR A 83 15.29 -2.28 7.85
CA THR A 83 15.40 -0.83 8.01
C THR A 83 15.17 -0.46 9.48
N LYS A 84 15.67 0.68 9.93
CA LYS A 84 15.39 1.16 11.29
C LYS A 84 13.89 1.49 11.45
N PRO A 85 13.31 1.35 12.65
CA PRO A 85 11.93 1.78 12.90
C PRO A 85 11.75 3.25 12.52
N GLN A 86 10.74 3.57 11.72
CA GLN A 86 10.55 4.93 11.20
C GLN A 86 10.06 5.93 12.23
N GLN A 87 9.58 5.47 13.38
CA GLN A 87 9.03 6.32 14.42
C GLN A 87 10.06 7.28 15.05
N SER A 88 11.33 6.90 15.05
CA SER A 88 12.46 7.67 15.61
C SER A 88 13.22 8.50 14.57
N LEU A 89 12.78 8.52 13.31
CA LEU A 89 13.50 9.16 12.22
C LEU A 89 12.79 10.41 11.71
N ASN A 90 13.56 11.47 11.40
CA ASN A 90 13.05 12.63 10.67
C ASN A 90 12.79 12.31 9.17
N ALA A 91 12.20 13.23 8.41
CA ALA A 91 11.80 13.01 7.02
C ALA A 91 13.00 12.64 6.10
N ILE A 92 14.14 13.30 6.27
CA ILE A 92 15.35 13.04 5.47
C ILE A 92 15.92 11.65 5.81
N GLN A 93 16.00 11.32 7.09
CA GLN A 93 16.46 10.02 7.56
C GLN A 93 15.52 8.89 7.09
N ARG A 94 14.20 9.12 7.07
CA ARG A 94 13.21 8.16 6.54
C ARG A 94 13.45 7.86 5.06
N ARG A 95 13.70 8.89 4.24
CA ARG A 95 14.03 8.71 2.81
C ARG A 95 15.30 7.88 2.63
N ARG A 96 16.39 8.22 3.35
CA ARG A 96 17.66 7.47 3.29
C ARG A 96 17.49 6.02 3.77
N ASN A 97 16.74 5.83 4.83
CA ASN A 97 16.48 4.50 5.43
C ASN A 97 15.70 3.58 4.48
N LEU A 98 14.83 4.13 3.62
CA LEU A 98 13.98 3.36 2.71
C LEU A 98 14.57 3.17 1.31
N ARG A 99 15.64 3.91 0.98
CA ARG A 99 16.30 3.78 -0.33
C ARG A 99 16.76 2.34 -0.55
N ASN A 100 16.33 1.76 -1.69
CA ASN A 100 16.61 0.37 -2.07
C ASN A 100 16.17 -0.68 -1.01
N ALA A 101 15.14 -0.35 -0.21
CA ALA A 101 14.61 -1.28 0.80
C ALA A 101 13.56 -2.24 0.23
N PHE A 102 13.13 -2.01 -1.00
CA PHE A 102 12.11 -2.80 -1.69
C PHE A 102 12.62 -3.30 -3.03
N SER A 103 12.09 -4.43 -3.47
CA SER A 103 12.29 -4.96 -4.83
C SER A 103 10.95 -5.37 -5.44
N CYS A 104 10.92 -5.38 -6.76
CA CYS A 104 9.83 -5.90 -7.56
C CYS A 104 10.47 -6.67 -8.72
N GLN A 105 10.13 -7.94 -8.87
CA GLN A 105 10.66 -8.80 -9.95
C GLN A 105 9.65 -8.98 -11.08
N GLN A 106 8.43 -8.45 -10.94
CA GLN A 106 7.39 -8.58 -11.95
C GLN A 106 7.53 -7.50 -13.01
N ASN A 107 7.35 -7.91 -14.27
CA ASN A 107 7.17 -6.96 -15.36
C ASN A 107 5.79 -6.31 -15.28
N LEU A 108 5.77 -5.00 -15.11
CA LEU A 108 4.56 -4.20 -15.00
C LEU A 108 4.28 -3.33 -16.22
N SER A 109 4.93 -3.64 -17.37
CA SER A 109 4.81 -2.84 -18.59
C SER A 109 3.36 -2.55 -18.97
N GLY A 110 3.06 -1.25 -19.08
CA GLY A 110 1.75 -0.74 -19.46
C GLY A 110 0.66 -0.87 -18.39
N LYS A 111 0.93 -1.44 -17.21
CA LYS A 111 -0.07 -1.69 -16.16
C LYS A 111 -0.35 -0.45 -15.33
N HIS A 112 -1.62 -0.27 -14.98
CA HIS A 112 -2.08 0.68 -13.97
C HIS A 112 -2.14 -0.03 -12.63
N VAL A 113 -1.32 0.39 -11.66
CA VAL A 113 -1.18 -0.27 -10.35
C VAL A 113 -1.84 0.56 -9.26
N LEU A 114 -2.70 -0.08 -8.45
CA LEU A 114 -3.26 0.51 -7.24
C LEU A 114 -2.52 -0.04 -6.02
N VAL A 115 -1.84 0.84 -5.29
CA VAL A 115 -1.16 0.50 -4.03
C VAL A 115 -2.06 0.87 -2.86
N VAL A 116 -2.32 -0.10 -1.99
CA VAL A 116 -3.14 0.07 -0.79
C VAL A 116 -2.26 0.11 0.45
N ASP A 117 -2.47 1.11 1.30
CA ASP A 117 -1.80 1.23 2.60
C ASP A 117 -2.80 1.57 3.71
N ASP A 118 -2.46 1.29 4.96
CA ASP A 118 -3.30 1.66 6.12
C ASP A 118 -3.08 3.12 6.53
N VAL A 119 -1.85 3.60 6.58
CA VAL A 119 -1.49 4.96 7.04
C VAL A 119 -0.39 5.57 6.19
N LEU A 120 -0.72 6.67 5.54
CA LEU A 120 0.25 7.49 4.86
C LEU A 120 0.75 8.58 5.81
N THR A 121 2.03 8.53 6.19
CA THR A 121 2.69 9.56 7.01
C THR A 121 3.38 10.58 6.11
N THR A 122 4.69 10.58 6.03
CA THR A 122 5.48 11.49 5.18
C THR A 122 5.46 11.14 3.68
N GLY A 123 4.84 10.04 3.29
CA GLY A 123 4.87 9.54 1.91
C GLY A 123 6.20 8.92 1.47
N SER A 124 7.22 8.90 2.34
CA SER A 124 8.56 8.40 1.96
C SER A 124 8.55 6.94 1.47
N THR A 125 7.78 6.07 2.14
CA THR A 125 7.61 4.67 1.72
C THR A 125 6.89 4.58 0.38
N MET A 126 5.81 5.34 0.23
CA MET A 126 5.03 5.36 -0.99
C MET A 126 5.85 5.91 -2.17
N GLY A 127 6.63 6.97 -1.95
CA GLY A 127 7.52 7.52 -2.97
C GLY A 127 8.58 6.53 -3.44
N GLU A 128 9.18 5.75 -2.53
CA GLU A 128 10.15 4.72 -2.90
C GLU A 128 9.49 3.57 -3.67
N VAL A 129 8.34 3.09 -3.20
CA VAL A 129 7.55 2.04 -3.85
C VAL A 129 7.08 2.50 -5.23
N SER A 130 6.56 3.72 -5.37
CA SER A 130 6.11 4.24 -6.66
C SER A 130 7.26 4.31 -7.68
N ARG A 131 8.44 4.77 -7.25
CA ARG A 131 9.63 4.81 -8.11
C ARG A 131 10.04 3.42 -8.58
N LEU A 132 10.03 2.44 -7.67
CA LEU A 132 10.31 1.05 -7.99
C LEU A 132 9.34 0.48 -9.03
N LEU A 133 8.03 0.65 -8.82
CA LEU A 133 7.01 0.11 -9.73
C LEU A 133 7.05 0.78 -11.12
N LEU A 134 7.31 2.09 -11.18
CA LEU A 134 7.52 2.80 -12.45
C LEU A 134 8.76 2.31 -13.17
N ALA A 135 9.85 2.03 -12.46
CA ALA A 135 11.06 1.45 -13.03
C ALA A 135 10.83 0.02 -13.61
N GLN A 136 9.81 -0.70 -13.12
CA GLN A 136 9.36 -1.99 -13.66
C GLN A 136 8.35 -1.84 -14.83
N GLY A 137 8.17 -0.63 -15.35
CA GLY A 137 7.34 -0.35 -16.51
C GLY A 137 5.87 -0.05 -16.21
N ALA A 138 5.47 0.13 -14.96
CA ALA A 138 4.11 0.51 -14.66
C ALA A 138 3.74 1.85 -15.34
N LYS A 139 2.58 1.89 -16.00
CA LYS A 139 2.10 3.07 -16.71
C LYS A 139 1.62 4.16 -15.77
N SER A 140 1.00 3.78 -14.68
CA SER A 140 0.62 4.72 -13.60
C SER A 140 0.52 4.02 -12.25
N ILE A 141 0.75 4.78 -11.20
CA ILE A 141 0.58 4.35 -9.81
C ILE A 141 -0.53 5.19 -9.18
N GLN A 142 -1.52 4.52 -8.66
CA GLN A 142 -2.57 5.10 -7.85
C GLN A 142 -2.40 4.63 -6.42
N VAL A 143 -2.77 5.47 -5.47
CA VAL A 143 -2.60 5.18 -4.04
C VAL A 143 -3.92 5.41 -3.34
N VAL A 144 -4.32 4.45 -2.52
CA VAL A 144 -5.42 4.62 -1.58
C VAL A 144 -4.95 4.24 -0.18
N CYS A 145 -5.20 5.11 0.78
CA CYS A 145 -4.88 4.86 2.19
C CYS A 145 -6.09 5.19 3.07
N LEU A 146 -6.15 4.54 4.21
CA LEU A 146 -7.24 4.75 5.16
C LEU A 146 -7.08 6.07 5.92
N CYS A 147 -5.85 6.43 6.30
CA CYS A 147 -5.53 7.66 7.00
C CYS A 147 -4.27 8.31 6.45
N ARG A 148 -4.26 9.64 6.50
CA ARG A 148 -3.05 10.44 6.32
C ARG A 148 -2.80 11.22 7.61
N THR A 149 -1.58 11.16 8.13
CA THR A 149 -1.15 12.07 9.19
C THR A 149 -0.61 13.33 8.53
N LEU A 150 -1.15 14.46 8.96
CA LEU A 150 -0.68 15.79 8.59
C LEU A 150 0.59 16.13 9.36
#